data_dd37d14072cc8b7468cde02439cb87aa
#
_entry.id   dd37d14072cc8b7468cde02439cb87aa
#
_cell.length_a   1.000
_cell.length_b   1.000
_cell.length_c   1.000
_cell.angle_alpha   90.00
_cell.angle_beta   90.00
_cell.angle_gamma   90.00
#
_symmetry.space_group_name_H-M   'P 1'
#
loop_
_entity.id
_entity.type
_entity.pdbx_description
1 polymer ?
#
loop_
_entity_poly.entity_id
_entity_poly.type
_entity_poly.pdbx_seq_one_letter_code
_entity_poly.pdbx_strand_id
1 'polypeptide(L)'
;MHARVVLLVLALAAGVAQAQLKQGAPATQRTPVTPAQPGTSAAPTTPAEDPATTAKEAAAAQVAAEWLKLIDAGDYGKAWDECSPLFKQKVQRQQWVDGLPKNRAEYGSFKSRKLDAGGYRRTALPGAPEGEYVTVRFLSEFDKNPNAEEIVTLAYQEGAWRPIGYLLR
;
A
#
# COMPACT_ATOMS: atom_id res chain seq x y z
N MET A 1 2.55 -26.61 -15.99
CA MET A 1 3.34 -25.38 -16.28
C MET A 1 2.48 -24.20 -15.84
N HIS A 2 2.71 -23.71 -14.62
CA HIS A 2 1.93 -22.62 -14.04
C HIS A 2 2.61 -21.31 -14.40
N ALA A 3 2.12 -20.63 -15.42
CA ALA A 3 2.55 -19.28 -15.74
C ALA A 3 1.98 -18.34 -14.66
N ARG A 4 2.78 -18.06 -13.64
CA ARG A 4 2.52 -16.99 -12.68
C ARG A 4 2.61 -15.68 -13.45
N VAL A 5 1.47 -15.11 -13.79
CA VAL A 5 1.41 -13.72 -14.25
C VAL A 5 1.73 -12.85 -13.04
N VAL A 6 2.99 -12.43 -12.97
CA VAL A 6 3.47 -11.49 -11.96
C VAL A 6 2.83 -10.14 -12.29
N LEU A 7 1.76 -9.77 -11.58
CA LEU A 7 1.40 -8.37 -11.47
C LEU A 7 2.60 -7.68 -10.83
N LEU A 8 3.22 -6.77 -11.57
CA LEU A 8 4.45 -6.10 -11.19
C LEU A 8 4.19 -5.20 -9.99
N VAL A 9 4.19 -5.82 -8.79
CA VAL A 9 4.47 -5.10 -7.57
C VAL A 9 5.95 -4.78 -7.65
N LEU A 10 6.32 -3.52 -7.64
CA LEU A 10 7.71 -3.08 -7.49
C LEU A 10 8.18 -3.51 -6.09
N ALA A 11 8.57 -4.80 -5.95
CA ALA A 11 9.18 -5.32 -4.75
C ALA A 11 10.64 -4.89 -4.74
N LEU A 12 10.96 -3.84 -3.99
CA LEU A 12 12.34 -3.51 -3.67
C LEU A 12 12.84 -4.48 -2.62
N ALA A 13 13.85 -5.26 -3.00
CA ALA A 13 14.65 -6.06 -2.07
C ALA A 13 15.34 -5.14 -1.06
N ALA A 14 14.97 -5.28 0.20
CA ALA A 14 15.69 -4.66 1.31
C ALA A 14 17.05 -5.35 1.46
N GLY A 15 18.13 -4.66 1.11
CA GLY A 15 19.48 -5.06 1.40
C GLY A 15 19.74 -5.01 2.90
N VAL A 16 19.95 -6.17 3.50
CA VAL A 16 20.36 -6.28 4.92
C VAL A 16 21.84 -5.97 5.00
N ALA A 17 22.19 -4.77 5.45
CA ALA A 17 23.54 -4.44 5.86
C ALA A 17 23.82 -5.08 7.23
N GLN A 18 24.62 -6.13 7.26
CA GLN A 18 25.13 -6.70 8.50
C GLN A 18 26.26 -5.83 9.02
N ALA A 19 26.03 -5.12 10.11
CA ALA A 19 27.09 -4.47 10.88
C ALA A 19 27.70 -5.50 11.84
N GLN A 20 28.98 -5.80 11.62
CA GLN A 20 29.79 -6.65 12.50
C GLN A 20 30.05 -5.97 13.84
N LEU A 21 29.69 -6.65 14.91
CA LEU A 21 30.04 -6.33 16.28
C LEU A 21 31.53 -6.63 16.52
N LYS A 22 32.28 -5.59 16.81
CA LYS A 22 33.63 -5.72 17.35
C LYS A 22 33.56 -5.68 18.88
N GLN A 23 33.88 -6.81 19.50
CA GLN A 23 34.02 -6.94 20.96
C GLN A 23 35.27 -6.22 21.44
N GLY A 24 35.14 -5.53 22.57
CA GLY A 24 36.24 -5.01 23.36
C GLY A 24 35.74 -4.54 24.72
N ALA A 25 35.90 -5.37 25.75
CA ALA A 25 35.91 -4.95 27.14
C ALA A 25 37.40 -4.75 27.56
N PRO A 26 37.75 -4.08 28.67
CA PRO A 26 37.12 -4.14 29.99
C PRO A 26 37.17 -2.84 30.85
N ALA A 27 36.66 -3.00 32.09
CA ALA A 27 37.00 -2.37 33.36
C ALA A 27 36.20 -1.19 33.90
N THR A 28 35.33 -1.54 34.81
CA THR A 28 35.11 -1.01 36.18
C THR A 28 35.38 0.48 36.45
N GLN A 29 34.28 1.22 36.73
CA GLN A 29 34.25 2.18 37.87
C GLN A 29 32.81 2.34 38.36
N ARG A 30 32.61 2.01 39.65
CA ARG A 30 31.38 2.26 40.39
C ARG A 30 31.38 3.71 40.86
N THR A 31 30.35 4.46 40.54
CA THR A 31 29.99 5.71 41.22
C THR A 31 28.57 5.64 41.77
N PRO A 32 28.24 6.40 42.83
CA PRO A 32 27.13 6.10 43.73
C PRO A 32 25.77 6.38 43.13
N VAL A 33 24.79 5.53 43.49
CA VAL A 33 23.38 5.60 43.10
C VAL A 33 22.71 6.75 43.87
N THR A 34 22.27 7.77 43.13
CA THR A 34 21.26 8.73 43.58
C THR A 34 19.88 8.16 43.30
N PRO A 35 18.91 8.20 44.25
CA PRO A 35 17.58 7.67 44.00
C PRO A 35 16.86 8.45 42.89
N ALA A 36 16.50 7.76 41.84
CA ALA A 36 15.69 8.32 40.73
C ALA A 36 14.27 8.62 41.24
N GLN A 37 13.82 9.84 41.05
CA GLN A 37 12.42 10.22 41.12
C GLN A 37 11.58 9.42 40.08
N PRO A 38 10.31 9.08 40.41
CA PRO A 38 9.43 8.45 39.41
C PRO A 38 9.15 9.45 38.31
N GLY A 39 9.85 9.27 37.19
CA GLY A 39 9.56 9.97 35.94
C GLY A 39 8.21 9.56 35.45
N THR A 40 7.30 10.52 35.32
CA THR A 40 6.03 10.39 34.65
C THR A 40 6.30 9.88 33.23
N SER A 41 5.97 8.63 32.97
CA SER A 41 6.01 8.05 31.63
C SER A 41 5.00 8.80 30.76
N ALA A 42 5.46 9.76 30.00
CA ALA A 42 4.64 10.35 28.95
C ALA A 42 4.29 9.25 27.96
N ALA A 43 3.01 8.94 27.85
CA ALA A 43 2.50 8.07 26.79
C ALA A 43 2.97 8.62 25.44
N PRO A 44 3.34 7.76 24.46
CA PRO A 44 3.69 8.23 23.14
C PRO A 44 2.49 8.96 22.54
N THR A 45 2.58 10.27 22.44
CA THR A 45 1.61 11.09 21.72
C THR A 45 1.76 10.74 20.25
N THR A 46 0.81 10.01 19.71
CA THR A 46 0.67 9.85 18.25
C THR A 46 0.64 11.26 17.66
N PRO A 47 1.52 11.61 16.72
CA PRO A 47 1.45 12.92 16.08
C PRO A 47 0.03 13.11 15.53
N ALA A 48 -0.61 14.23 15.84
CA ALA A 48 -1.90 14.57 15.25
C ALA A 48 -1.71 14.63 13.72
N GLU A 49 -2.46 13.82 13.00
CA GLU A 49 -2.40 13.81 11.54
C GLU A 49 -2.82 15.20 11.04
N ASP A 50 -2.04 15.74 10.10
CA ASP A 50 -2.33 17.04 9.48
C ASP A 50 -3.69 16.94 8.75
N PRO A 51 -4.67 17.81 9.07
CA PRO A 51 -5.99 17.79 8.43
C PRO A 51 -5.93 17.80 6.90
N ALA A 52 -4.95 18.48 6.31
CA ALA A 52 -4.75 18.49 4.86
C ALA A 52 -4.32 17.12 4.32
N THR A 53 -3.50 16.40 5.05
CA THR A 53 -3.12 15.03 4.74
C THR A 53 -4.34 14.10 4.81
N THR A 54 -5.10 14.17 5.88
CA THR A 54 -6.32 13.36 6.07
C THR A 54 -7.34 13.60 4.95
N ALA A 55 -7.54 14.84 4.52
CA ALA A 55 -8.45 15.16 3.42
C ALA A 55 -7.99 14.58 2.08
N LYS A 56 -6.70 14.66 1.76
CA LYS A 56 -6.11 14.05 0.56
C LYS A 56 -6.27 12.53 0.56
N GLU A 57 -6.08 11.99 1.71
CA GLU A 57 -6.21 10.56 1.96
C GLU A 57 -7.65 10.09 1.75
N ALA A 58 -8.61 10.74 2.33
CA ALA A 58 -10.03 10.44 2.13
C ALA A 58 -10.42 10.54 0.64
N ALA A 59 -9.94 11.57 -0.06
CA ALA A 59 -10.18 11.73 -1.49
C ALA A 59 -9.58 10.58 -2.32
N ALA A 60 -8.36 10.15 -2.01
CA ALA A 60 -7.74 9.01 -2.68
C ALA A 60 -8.50 7.70 -2.42
N ALA A 61 -8.98 7.48 -1.18
CA ALA A 61 -9.77 6.30 -0.84
C ALA A 61 -11.10 6.25 -1.60
N GLN A 62 -11.77 7.39 -1.79
CA GLN A 62 -12.96 7.47 -2.62
C GLN A 62 -12.67 7.09 -4.08
N VAL A 63 -11.61 7.66 -4.67
CA VAL A 63 -11.21 7.33 -6.05
C VAL A 63 -10.90 5.84 -6.19
N ALA A 64 -10.16 5.25 -5.23
CA ALA A 64 -9.88 3.82 -5.23
C ALA A 64 -11.15 2.98 -5.18
N ALA A 65 -12.12 3.33 -4.32
CA ALA A 65 -13.37 2.61 -4.18
C ALA A 65 -14.21 2.67 -5.47
N GLU A 66 -14.32 3.83 -6.10
CA GLU A 66 -15.05 4.00 -7.37
C GLU A 66 -14.36 3.24 -8.50
N TRP A 67 -13.03 3.30 -8.58
CA TRP A 67 -12.27 2.57 -9.57
C TRP A 67 -12.44 1.05 -9.42
N LEU A 68 -12.47 0.53 -8.20
CA LEU A 68 -12.70 -0.89 -7.94
C LEU A 68 -14.08 -1.36 -8.39
N LYS A 69 -15.10 -0.49 -8.44
CA LYS A 69 -16.41 -0.83 -9.01
C LYS A 69 -16.32 -1.18 -10.50
N LEU A 70 -15.42 -0.53 -11.26
CA LEU A 70 -15.17 -0.89 -12.66
C LEU A 70 -14.57 -2.30 -12.76
N ILE A 71 -13.66 -2.63 -11.87
CA ILE A 71 -13.06 -3.96 -11.79
C ILE A 71 -14.13 -5.01 -11.48
N ASP A 72 -15.02 -4.73 -10.50
CA ASP A 72 -16.09 -5.64 -10.09
C ASP A 72 -17.14 -5.84 -11.19
N ALA A 73 -17.41 -4.80 -11.99
CA ALA A 73 -18.29 -4.86 -13.15
C ALA A 73 -17.68 -5.58 -14.36
N GLY A 74 -16.37 -5.90 -14.33
CA GLY A 74 -15.68 -6.47 -15.49
C GLY A 74 -15.23 -5.46 -16.53
N ASP A 75 -15.39 -4.16 -16.26
CA ASP A 75 -15.01 -3.06 -17.15
C ASP A 75 -13.49 -2.79 -17.11
N TYR A 76 -12.69 -3.85 -17.26
CA TYR A 76 -11.23 -3.80 -17.10
C TYR A 76 -10.56 -2.80 -18.05
N GLY A 77 -11.10 -2.65 -19.25
CA GLY A 77 -10.62 -1.69 -20.21
C GLY A 77 -10.77 -0.26 -19.73
N LYS A 78 -11.95 0.09 -19.21
CA LYS A 78 -12.23 1.41 -18.64
C LYS A 78 -11.40 1.64 -17.37
N ALA A 79 -11.27 0.63 -16.50
CA ALA A 79 -10.41 0.72 -15.35
C ALA A 79 -8.95 1.03 -15.73
N TRP A 80 -8.43 0.43 -16.80
CA TRP A 80 -7.10 0.76 -17.32
C TRP A 80 -7.04 2.18 -17.88
N ASP A 81 -8.08 2.63 -18.58
CA ASP A 81 -8.14 3.97 -19.16
C ASP A 81 -8.10 5.08 -18.08
N GLU A 82 -8.59 4.80 -16.88
CA GLU A 82 -8.55 5.70 -15.70
C GLU A 82 -7.22 5.66 -14.92
N CYS A 83 -6.36 4.69 -15.20
CA CYS A 83 -5.05 4.63 -14.56
C CYS A 83 -4.14 5.78 -14.99
N SER A 84 -3.14 6.04 -14.16
CA SER A 84 -2.13 7.05 -14.41
C SER A 84 -1.27 6.72 -15.64
N PRO A 85 -0.68 7.72 -16.32
CA PRO A 85 0.32 7.50 -17.34
C PRO A 85 1.49 6.63 -16.87
N LEU A 86 1.89 6.71 -15.60
CA LEU A 86 2.96 5.87 -15.03
C LEU A 86 2.59 4.38 -15.07
N PHE A 87 1.34 4.05 -14.79
CA PHE A 87 0.84 2.68 -14.89
C PHE A 87 0.81 2.21 -16.33
N LYS A 88 0.27 3.05 -17.23
CA LYS A 88 0.11 2.74 -18.66
C LYS A 88 1.45 2.51 -19.39
N GLN A 89 2.53 3.14 -18.91
CA GLN A 89 3.89 2.89 -19.41
C GLN A 89 4.42 1.49 -19.05
N LYS A 90 3.93 0.90 -17.96
CA LYS A 90 4.41 -0.38 -17.45
C LYS A 90 3.52 -1.56 -17.81
N VAL A 91 2.21 -1.31 -17.93
CA VAL A 91 1.20 -2.33 -18.17
C VAL A 91 0.43 -2.02 -19.44
N GLN A 92 0.56 -2.86 -20.44
CA GLN A 92 -0.19 -2.71 -21.70
C GLN A 92 -1.67 -2.99 -21.46
N ARG A 93 -2.54 -2.23 -22.12
CA ARG A 93 -4.01 -2.34 -21.98
C ARG A 93 -4.50 -3.78 -22.20
N GLN A 94 -4.04 -4.43 -23.26
CA GLN A 94 -4.45 -5.80 -23.60
C GLN A 94 -4.00 -6.79 -22.51
N GLN A 95 -2.77 -6.66 -22.04
CA GLN A 95 -2.24 -7.51 -20.95
C GLN A 95 -3.09 -7.37 -19.68
N TRP A 96 -3.53 -6.17 -19.34
CA TRP A 96 -4.41 -5.90 -18.22
C TRP A 96 -5.78 -6.54 -18.40
N VAL A 97 -6.43 -6.29 -19.53
CA VAL A 97 -7.76 -6.80 -19.85
C VAL A 97 -7.80 -8.33 -19.89
N ASP A 98 -6.74 -8.98 -20.37
CA ASP A 98 -6.69 -10.45 -20.45
C ASP A 98 -6.23 -11.11 -19.16
N GLY A 99 -5.40 -10.44 -18.38
CA GLY A 99 -4.76 -11.00 -17.19
C GLY A 99 -5.60 -10.85 -15.92
N LEU A 100 -6.20 -9.67 -15.70
CA LEU A 100 -6.91 -9.40 -14.45
C LEU A 100 -8.11 -10.32 -14.20
N PRO A 101 -8.99 -10.62 -15.18
CA PRO A 101 -10.08 -11.55 -14.96
C PRO A 101 -9.63 -12.95 -14.57
N LYS A 102 -8.49 -13.41 -15.09
CA LYS A 102 -7.93 -14.72 -14.74
C LYS A 102 -7.48 -14.77 -13.28
N ASN A 103 -6.82 -13.71 -12.81
CA ASN A 103 -6.41 -13.61 -11.41
C ASN A 103 -7.62 -13.53 -10.48
N ARG A 104 -8.63 -12.74 -10.83
CA ARG A 104 -9.84 -12.61 -9.99
C ARG A 104 -10.69 -13.89 -9.95
N ALA A 105 -10.68 -14.69 -11.01
CA ALA A 105 -11.41 -15.95 -11.06
C ALA A 105 -10.97 -16.96 -9.99
N GLU A 106 -9.72 -16.86 -9.50
CA GLU A 106 -9.22 -17.67 -8.39
C GLU A 106 -9.92 -17.35 -7.07
N TYR A 107 -10.39 -16.10 -6.91
CA TYR A 107 -11.10 -15.61 -5.72
C TYR A 107 -12.63 -15.83 -5.81
N GLY A 108 -13.17 -16.04 -7.00
CA GLY A 108 -14.61 -16.17 -7.25
C GLY A 108 -15.32 -14.83 -7.40
N SER A 109 -16.64 -14.83 -7.21
CA SER A 109 -17.46 -13.62 -7.34
C SER A 109 -17.25 -12.69 -6.16
N PHE A 110 -17.14 -11.39 -6.45
CA PHE A 110 -17.08 -10.34 -5.43
C PHE A 110 -18.42 -10.25 -4.67
N LYS A 111 -18.36 -10.08 -3.36
CA LYS A 111 -19.53 -9.92 -2.46
C LYS A 111 -19.56 -8.58 -1.77
N SER A 112 -18.51 -8.26 -1.05
CA SER A 112 -18.47 -7.03 -0.27
C SER A 112 -17.04 -6.49 -0.13
N ARG A 113 -16.94 -5.21 0.19
CA ARG A 113 -15.66 -4.54 0.45
C ARG A 113 -15.81 -3.53 1.57
N LYS A 114 -14.82 -3.48 2.43
CA LYS A 114 -14.70 -2.52 3.52
C LYS A 114 -13.34 -1.83 3.47
N LEU A 115 -13.34 -0.51 3.55
CA LEU A 115 -12.10 0.24 3.75
C LEU A 115 -11.49 -0.19 5.09
N ASP A 116 -10.22 -0.57 5.07
CA ASP A 116 -9.46 -0.87 6.27
C ASP A 116 -8.76 0.40 6.76
N ALA A 117 -9.23 0.94 7.89
CA ALA A 117 -8.70 2.18 8.46
C ALA A 117 -7.19 2.14 8.77
N GLY A 118 -6.60 0.95 8.94
CA GLY A 118 -5.15 0.79 9.14
C GLY A 118 -4.34 0.72 7.84
N GLY A 119 -4.99 0.71 6.69
CA GLY A 119 -4.38 0.49 5.37
C GLY A 119 -3.92 1.71 4.61
N TYR A 120 -4.07 2.86 5.22
CA TYR A 120 -3.91 4.12 4.57
C TYR A 120 -2.54 4.73 4.85
N ARG A 121 -1.75 4.97 3.81
CA ARG A 121 -0.39 5.54 3.93
C ARG A 121 -0.06 6.44 2.76
N ARG A 122 0.44 7.63 3.07
CA ARG A 122 1.17 8.46 2.13
C ARG A 122 2.62 8.02 2.14
N THR A 123 3.13 7.52 1.01
CA THR A 123 4.52 7.10 0.89
C THR A 123 5.14 7.65 -0.38
N ALA A 124 6.39 8.09 -0.31
CA ALA A 124 7.25 8.15 -1.47
C ALA A 124 7.54 6.70 -1.90
N LEU A 125 7.19 6.34 -3.13
CA LEU A 125 7.44 4.99 -3.64
C LEU A 125 8.86 4.93 -4.19
N PRO A 126 9.69 3.98 -3.75
CA PRO A 126 11.01 3.79 -4.33
C PRO A 126 10.92 3.52 -5.84
N GLY A 127 11.69 4.25 -6.62
CA GLY A 127 11.71 4.11 -8.09
C GLY A 127 10.55 4.77 -8.83
N ALA A 128 9.67 5.50 -8.14
CA ALA A 128 8.68 6.38 -8.73
C ALA A 128 9.23 7.83 -8.77
N PRO A 129 8.72 8.69 -9.67
CA PRO A 129 9.02 10.12 -9.65
C PRO A 129 8.63 10.76 -8.31
N GLU A 130 9.25 11.89 -7.96
CA GLU A 130 8.77 12.68 -6.83
C GLU A 130 7.30 13.04 -7.01
N GLY A 131 6.51 12.96 -5.94
CA GLY A 131 5.07 13.22 -6.01
C GLY A 131 4.32 12.82 -4.76
N GLU A 132 3.01 12.93 -4.83
CA GLU A 132 2.11 12.51 -3.76
C GLU A 132 1.53 11.15 -4.12
N TYR A 133 1.63 10.21 -3.19
CA TYR A 133 1.17 8.84 -3.35
C TYR A 133 0.36 8.42 -2.13
N VAL A 134 -0.67 7.63 -2.37
CA VAL A 134 -1.48 7.01 -1.32
C VAL A 134 -1.66 5.54 -1.63
N THR A 135 -1.49 4.69 -0.63
CA THR A 135 -1.85 3.28 -0.70
C THR A 135 -3.07 3.03 0.17
N VAL A 136 -4.13 2.54 -0.45
CA VAL A 136 -5.40 2.24 0.20
C VAL A 136 -5.58 0.74 0.25
N ARG A 137 -5.91 0.21 1.42
CA ARG A 137 -6.21 -1.20 1.63
C ARG A 137 -7.68 -1.39 1.93
N PHE A 138 -8.26 -2.38 1.29
CA PHE A 138 -9.62 -2.84 1.55
C PHE A 138 -9.59 -4.30 2.00
N LEU A 139 -10.44 -4.64 2.94
CA LEU A 139 -10.80 -6.02 3.22
C LEU A 139 -11.99 -6.38 2.35
N SER A 140 -11.83 -7.39 1.52
CA SER A 140 -12.81 -7.78 0.51
C SER A 140 -13.22 -9.23 0.69
N GLU A 141 -14.50 -9.48 0.48
CA GLU A 141 -15.09 -10.80 0.53
C GLU A 141 -15.41 -11.27 -0.88
N PHE A 142 -14.92 -12.45 -1.22
CA PHE A 142 -15.21 -13.17 -2.45
C PHE A 142 -15.76 -14.56 -2.12
N ASP A 143 -16.43 -15.20 -3.08
CA ASP A 143 -17.02 -16.55 -2.88
C ASP A 143 -16.02 -17.59 -2.40
N LYS A 144 -14.79 -17.56 -2.92
CA LYS A 144 -13.74 -18.54 -2.62
C LYS A 144 -12.72 -18.03 -1.60
N ASN A 145 -12.70 -16.73 -1.30
CA ASN A 145 -11.81 -16.11 -0.32
C ASN A 145 -12.54 -14.99 0.43
N PRO A 146 -13.04 -15.27 1.65
CA PRO A 146 -13.75 -14.27 2.44
C PRO A 146 -12.85 -13.25 3.15
N ASN A 147 -11.54 -13.43 3.11
CA ASN A 147 -10.57 -12.57 3.79
C ASN A 147 -9.52 -12.03 2.81
N ALA A 148 -9.93 -11.70 1.61
CA ALA A 148 -9.02 -11.13 0.62
C ALA A 148 -8.67 -9.68 0.95
N GLU A 149 -7.45 -9.29 0.61
CA GLU A 149 -7.02 -7.89 0.66
C GLU A 149 -6.90 -7.34 -0.74
N GLU A 150 -7.53 -6.20 -0.99
CA GLU A 150 -7.33 -5.40 -2.20
C GLU A 150 -6.55 -4.13 -1.84
N ILE A 151 -5.42 -3.94 -2.50
CA ILE A 151 -4.54 -2.79 -2.27
C ILE A 151 -4.47 -2.00 -3.55
N VAL A 152 -4.89 -0.73 -3.49
CA VAL A 152 -4.80 0.22 -4.60
C VAL A 152 -3.79 1.29 -4.23
N THR A 153 -2.78 1.48 -5.07
CA THR A 153 -1.85 2.59 -4.94
C THR A 153 -2.22 3.66 -5.96
N LEU A 154 -2.31 4.90 -5.50
CA LEU A 154 -2.65 6.05 -6.31
C LEU A 154 -1.52 7.08 -6.30
N ALA A 155 -1.39 7.82 -7.39
CA ALA A 155 -0.55 9.02 -7.48
C ALA A 155 -1.44 10.25 -7.72
N TYR A 156 -1.09 11.38 -7.11
CA TYR A 156 -1.72 12.66 -7.41
C TYR A 156 -1.04 13.27 -8.63
N GLN A 157 -1.76 13.35 -9.73
CA GLN A 157 -1.23 13.83 -11.01
C GLN A 157 -2.26 14.71 -11.71
N GLU A 158 -1.84 15.83 -12.26
CA GLU A 158 -2.70 16.74 -13.01
C GLU A 158 -3.96 17.16 -12.25
N GLY A 159 -3.85 17.36 -10.95
CA GLY A 159 -4.97 17.78 -10.09
C GLY A 159 -5.91 16.65 -9.65
N ALA A 160 -5.60 15.37 -9.94
CA ALA A 160 -6.45 14.23 -9.62
C ALA A 160 -5.66 13.03 -9.07
N TRP A 161 -6.28 12.24 -8.23
CA TRP A 161 -5.80 10.92 -7.84
C TRP A 161 -6.03 9.92 -8.97
N ARG A 162 -4.98 9.18 -9.36
CA ARG A 162 -5.06 8.16 -10.41
C ARG A 162 -4.40 6.86 -9.94
N PRO A 163 -5.02 5.68 -10.17
CA PRO A 163 -4.41 4.41 -9.84
C PRO A 163 -3.10 4.19 -10.59
N ILE A 164 -2.07 3.72 -9.86
CA ILE A 164 -0.75 3.32 -10.40
C ILE A 164 -0.39 1.89 -10.06
N GLY A 165 -1.19 1.21 -9.25
CA GLY A 165 -0.98 -0.18 -8.87
C GLY A 165 -2.22 -0.78 -8.24
N TYR A 166 -2.41 -2.08 -8.46
CA TYR A 166 -3.45 -2.90 -7.87
C TYR A 166 -2.89 -4.26 -7.48
N LEU A 167 -3.19 -4.69 -6.28
CA LEU A 167 -2.84 -6.01 -5.76
C LEU A 167 -4.07 -6.63 -5.10
N LEU A 168 -4.38 -7.86 -5.46
CA LEU A 168 -5.36 -8.72 -4.80
C LEU A 168 -4.62 -9.93 -4.22
N ARG A 169 -4.81 -10.20 -2.90
CA ARG A 169 -4.15 -11.30 -2.18
C ARG A 169 -5.02 -11.86 -1.05
#